data_e35d64fdddb2c5bbee00ddf61cd22269
#
_entry.id   e35d64fdddb2c5bbee00ddf61cd22269
#
_cell.length_a   1.000
_cell.length_b   1.000
_cell.length_c   1.000
_cell.angle_alpha   90.00
_cell.angle_beta   90.00
_cell.angle_gamma   90.00
#
_symmetry.space_group_name_H-M   'P 1'
#
loop_
_entity.id
_entity.type
_entity.pdbx_description
1 polymer ?
#
loop_
_entity_poly.entity_id
_entity_poly.type
_entity_poly.pdbx_seq_one_letter_code
_entity_poly.pdbx_strand_id
1 'polypeptide(L)'
;MNKHFLKALPAAVALALSASAAQAALPIDFGGYIRSGFGTSSEGGKEACFGLAGASSKYRLGNECETYGELKFGGEAFKASNGTTFRINTLVAFSVNQNQDWEQSDPSWREMNVVADKIGSGAFADARAWVGKRYYDRQDVHIT
;
A
#
# COMPACT_ATOMS: atom_id res chain seq x y z
N MET A 1 38.01 -28.52 32.27
CA MET A 1 37.06 -27.60 31.62
C MET A 1 37.80 -26.31 31.38
N ASN A 2 38.05 -25.97 30.11
CA ASN A 2 38.96 -24.89 29.70
C ASN A 2 38.27 -23.52 29.91
N LYS A 3 38.76 -22.72 30.85
CA LYS A 3 38.23 -21.39 31.20
C LYS A 3 38.27 -20.39 30.06
N HIS A 4 38.96 -20.69 28.98
CA HIS A 4 39.03 -19.86 27.78
C HIS A 4 37.81 -20.02 26.85
N PHE A 5 37.08 -21.13 26.95
CA PHE A 5 35.86 -21.34 26.10
C PHE A 5 34.67 -20.51 26.56
N LEU A 6 34.59 -20.20 27.85
CA LEU A 6 33.48 -19.40 28.41
C LEU A 6 33.61 -17.90 28.15
N LYS A 7 34.82 -17.42 27.81
CA LYS A 7 35.04 -15.98 27.48
C LYS A 7 34.81 -15.66 26.00
N ALA A 8 34.86 -16.63 25.12
CA ALA A 8 34.65 -16.44 23.69
C ALA A 8 33.17 -16.44 23.30
N LEU A 9 32.31 -17.11 24.05
CA LEU A 9 30.88 -17.19 23.76
C LEU A 9 30.14 -15.83 23.78
N PRO A 10 30.33 -14.97 24.82
CA PRO A 10 29.64 -13.68 24.85
C PRO A 10 30.13 -12.71 23.77
N ALA A 11 31.40 -12.79 23.38
CA ALA A 11 31.93 -11.98 22.30
C ALA A 11 31.38 -12.39 20.91
N ALA A 12 31.22 -13.68 20.66
CA ALA A 12 30.63 -14.19 19.42
C ALA A 12 29.12 -13.87 19.31
N VAL A 13 28.39 -13.92 20.41
CA VAL A 13 26.98 -13.53 20.46
C VAL A 13 26.81 -12.02 20.28
N ALA A 14 27.69 -11.20 20.84
CA ALA A 14 27.67 -9.75 20.65
C ALA A 14 27.98 -9.36 19.20
N LEU A 15 28.91 -10.04 18.51
CA LEU A 15 29.17 -9.82 17.09
C LEU A 15 27.98 -10.24 16.20
N ALA A 16 27.31 -11.34 16.53
CA ALA A 16 26.14 -11.79 15.77
C ALA A 16 24.94 -10.84 15.93
N LEU A 17 24.79 -10.20 17.09
CA LEU A 17 23.74 -9.20 17.33
C LEU A 17 24.07 -7.84 16.68
N SER A 18 25.33 -7.50 16.52
CA SER A 18 25.73 -6.26 15.83
C SER A 18 25.66 -6.35 14.30
N ALA A 19 25.77 -7.56 13.75
CA ALA A 19 25.61 -7.77 12.30
C ALA A 19 24.16 -7.63 11.81
N SER A 20 23.18 -7.78 12.68
CA SER A 20 21.76 -7.63 12.34
C SER A 20 21.27 -6.17 12.33
N ALA A 21 22.08 -5.21 12.80
CA ALA A 21 21.70 -3.79 12.81
C ALA A 21 22.03 -3.03 11.51
N ALA A 22 22.63 -3.68 10.53
CA ALA A 22 23.00 -3.06 9.25
C ALA A 22 22.10 -3.44 8.07
N GLN A 23 20.89 -3.96 8.32
CA GLN A 23 19.87 -3.97 7.29
C GLN A 23 19.38 -2.52 7.15
N ALA A 24 19.96 -1.82 6.17
CA ALA A 24 19.36 -0.57 5.72
C ALA A 24 17.89 -0.84 5.43
N ALA A 25 17.00 -0.27 6.23
CA ALA A 25 15.59 -0.35 5.99
C ALA A 25 15.37 0.14 4.57
N LEU A 26 14.82 -0.70 3.70
CA LEU A 26 14.42 -0.25 2.36
C LEU A 26 13.49 0.94 2.56
N PRO A 27 13.76 2.09 1.94
CA PRO A 27 12.88 3.24 2.06
C PRO A 27 11.51 2.84 1.49
N ILE A 28 10.53 2.72 2.36
CA ILE A 28 9.16 2.40 1.98
C ILE A 28 8.41 3.71 1.81
N ASP A 29 7.96 3.97 0.59
CA ASP A 29 7.00 5.01 0.31
C ASP A 29 5.63 4.54 0.85
N PHE A 30 5.09 5.29 1.79
CA PHE A 30 3.77 5.02 2.35
C PHE A 30 2.81 6.13 1.98
N GLY A 31 1.59 5.77 1.61
CA GLY A 31 0.52 6.69 1.35
C GLY A 31 -0.84 6.01 1.53
N GLY A 32 -1.90 6.77 1.41
CA GLY A 32 -3.22 6.18 1.53
C GLY A 32 -4.34 7.21 1.49
N TYR A 33 -5.53 6.68 1.54
CA TYR A 33 -6.77 7.41 1.62
C TYR A 33 -7.69 6.68 2.58
N ILE A 34 -8.36 7.42 3.45
CA ILE A 34 -9.39 6.87 4.33
C ILE A 34 -10.55 7.84 4.39
N ARG A 35 -11.75 7.30 4.38
CA ARG A 35 -12.96 8.04 4.69
C ARG A 35 -13.82 7.22 5.64
N SER A 36 -14.45 7.89 6.56
CA SER A 36 -15.46 7.37 7.46
C SER A 36 -16.36 8.51 7.86
N GLY A 37 -17.62 8.25 8.09
CA GLY A 37 -18.55 9.29 8.44
C GLY A 37 -19.84 8.73 9.02
N PHE A 38 -20.61 9.62 9.60
CA PHE A 38 -21.98 9.38 10.04
C PHE A 38 -22.80 10.62 9.73
N GLY A 39 -24.09 10.41 9.50
CA GLY A 39 -25.01 11.51 9.24
C GLY A 39 -26.30 11.37 10.03
N THR A 40 -26.91 12.52 10.28
CA THR A 40 -28.26 12.62 10.84
C THR A 40 -28.95 13.84 10.27
N SER A 41 -30.28 13.82 10.22
CA SER A 41 -31.05 14.99 9.83
C SER A 41 -31.34 15.89 11.01
N SER A 42 -31.77 17.16 10.75
CA SER A 42 -32.20 18.09 11.79
C SER A 42 -33.42 17.60 12.59
N GLU A 43 -34.18 16.68 12.04
CA GLU A 43 -35.35 16.06 12.70
C GLU A 43 -34.98 14.78 13.44
N GLY A 44 -33.73 14.41 13.47
CA GLY A 44 -33.26 13.12 13.96
C GLY A 44 -33.51 12.02 12.93
N GLY A 45 -32.89 10.89 13.15
CA GLY A 45 -33.03 9.74 12.26
C GLY A 45 -31.69 9.19 11.85
N LYS A 46 -31.72 8.00 11.26
CA LYS A 46 -30.54 7.35 10.71
C LYS A 46 -30.28 7.86 9.31
N GLU A 47 -29.02 7.99 8.98
CA GLU A 47 -28.58 8.26 7.62
C GLU A 47 -29.14 7.19 6.65
N ALA A 48 -29.74 7.65 5.56
CA ALA A 48 -30.17 6.76 4.50
C ALA A 48 -28.98 6.46 3.59
N CYS A 49 -28.61 5.19 3.52
CA CYS A 49 -27.51 4.72 2.68
C CYS A 49 -28.09 4.17 1.38
N PHE A 50 -27.63 4.66 0.25
CA PHE A 50 -28.08 4.14 -1.03
C PHE A 50 -26.91 3.99 -2.03
N GLY A 51 -27.07 3.02 -2.90
CA GLY A 51 -26.23 2.79 -4.06
C GLY A 51 -27.10 2.44 -5.26
N LEU A 52 -26.60 2.66 -6.45
CA LEU A 52 -27.30 2.28 -7.67
C LEU A 52 -27.20 0.76 -7.83
N ALA A 53 -28.34 0.11 -8.00
CA ALA A 53 -28.40 -1.32 -8.22
C ALA A 53 -27.63 -1.71 -9.49
N GLY A 54 -26.78 -2.73 -9.39
CA GLY A 54 -25.97 -3.22 -10.50
C GLY A 54 -24.70 -2.41 -10.78
N ALA A 55 -24.46 -1.30 -10.10
CA ALA A 55 -23.21 -0.57 -10.19
C ALA A 55 -22.18 -1.15 -9.23
N SER A 56 -21.01 -1.52 -9.74
CA SER A 56 -19.90 -2.00 -8.92
C SER A 56 -19.18 -0.86 -8.18
N SER A 57 -19.35 0.38 -8.64
CA SER A 57 -18.85 1.59 -7.99
C SER A 57 -20.01 2.43 -7.49
N LYS A 58 -19.89 2.92 -6.27
CA LYS A 58 -20.86 3.84 -5.69
C LYS A 58 -20.65 5.23 -6.28
N TYR A 59 -21.73 5.86 -6.69
CA TYR A 59 -21.68 7.27 -7.07
C TYR A 59 -21.56 8.11 -5.80
N ARG A 60 -20.53 8.93 -5.73
CA ARG A 60 -20.25 9.80 -4.59
C ARG A 60 -21.22 10.98 -4.42
N LEU A 61 -22.36 10.92 -5.05
CA LEU A 61 -23.44 11.89 -4.89
C LEU A 61 -24.42 11.54 -3.76
N GLY A 62 -24.13 10.45 -3.04
CA GLY A 62 -25.01 9.93 -2.01
C GLY A 62 -24.31 9.73 -0.69
N ASN A 63 -25.10 9.35 0.28
CA ASN A 63 -24.65 8.97 1.60
C ASN A 63 -23.97 7.61 1.53
N GLU A 64 -22.64 7.61 1.50
CA GLU A 64 -21.86 6.41 1.58
C GLU A 64 -21.68 6.03 3.06
N CYS A 65 -22.45 5.05 3.50
CA CYS A 65 -22.45 4.58 4.89
C CYS A 65 -21.41 3.51 5.15
N GLU A 66 -20.24 3.69 4.62
CA GLU A 66 -19.13 2.76 4.83
C GLU A 66 -17.87 3.50 5.24
N THR A 67 -17.07 2.84 6.02
CA THR A 67 -15.66 3.21 6.13
C THR A 67 -14.92 2.57 4.98
N TYR A 68 -14.23 3.37 4.20
CA TYR A 68 -13.40 2.91 3.09
C TYR A 68 -11.98 3.40 3.26
N GLY A 69 -11.02 2.53 3.02
CA GLY A 69 -9.62 2.88 3.09
C GLY A 69 -8.80 2.26 1.96
N GLU A 70 -7.74 2.95 1.60
CA GLU A 70 -6.69 2.47 0.71
C GLU A 70 -5.35 2.71 1.37
N LEU A 71 -4.51 1.68 1.42
CA LEU A 71 -3.15 1.75 1.91
C LEU A 71 -2.20 1.45 0.74
N LYS A 72 -1.34 2.40 0.47
CA LYS A 72 -0.34 2.30 -0.60
C LYS A 72 1.03 2.13 0.01
N PHE A 73 1.73 1.11 -0.46
CA PHE A 73 3.11 0.82 -0.11
C PHE A 73 3.92 0.70 -1.39
N GLY A 74 5.12 1.20 -1.37
CA GLY A 74 6.01 1.08 -2.50
C GLY A 74 7.43 1.43 -2.12
N GLY A 75 8.33 1.27 -3.05
CA GLY A 75 9.72 1.64 -2.86
C GLY A 75 10.61 1.11 -3.96
N GLU A 76 11.81 1.68 -4.03
CA GLU A 76 12.86 1.15 -4.86
C GLU A 76 13.37 -0.16 -4.26
N ALA A 77 13.20 -1.25 -4.98
CA ALA A 77 13.66 -2.57 -4.57
C ALA A 77 15.10 -2.85 -5.02
N PHE A 78 15.47 -2.31 -6.17
CA PHE A 78 16.79 -2.55 -6.75
C PHE A 78 17.15 -1.46 -7.76
N LYS A 79 18.43 -1.12 -7.80
CA LYS A 79 19.02 -0.24 -8.80
C LYS A 79 20.20 -0.94 -9.46
N ALA A 80 20.11 -1.12 -10.77
CA ALA A 80 21.17 -1.74 -11.55
C ALA A 80 22.32 -0.76 -11.82
N SER A 81 23.50 -1.28 -12.14
CA SER A 81 24.70 -0.48 -12.42
C SER A 81 24.56 0.44 -13.64
N ASN A 82 23.70 0.08 -14.59
CA ASN A 82 23.39 0.90 -15.77
C ASN A 82 22.37 2.02 -15.48
N GLY A 83 21.96 2.20 -14.22
CA GLY A 83 20.99 3.22 -13.81
C GLY A 83 19.52 2.82 -13.89
N THR A 84 19.20 1.64 -14.39
CA THR A 84 17.83 1.10 -14.36
C THR A 84 17.40 0.89 -12.92
N THR A 85 16.20 1.36 -12.56
CA THR A 85 15.63 1.18 -11.22
C THR A 85 14.38 0.30 -11.29
N PHE A 86 14.25 -0.55 -10.29
CA PHE A 86 13.09 -1.43 -10.13
C PHE A 86 12.34 -1.04 -8.86
N ARG A 87 11.05 -0.72 -9.02
CA ARG A 87 10.16 -0.34 -7.91
C ARG A 87 9.04 -1.35 -7.75
N ILE A 88 8.70 -1.65 -6.53
CA ILE A 88 7.50 -2.43 -6.18
C ILE A 88 6.43 -1.45 -5.72
N ASN A 89 5.21 -1.62 -6.21
CA ASN A 89 4.05 -0.85 -5.78
C ASN A 89 2.91 -1.78 -5.42
N THR A 90 2.26 -1.45 -4.34
CA THR A 90 1.14 -2.21 -3.79
C THR A 90 0.07 -1.25 -3.30
N LEU A 91 -1.19 -1.52 -3.62
CA LEU A 91 -2.35 -0.82 -3.10
C LEU A 91 -3.35 -1.86 -2.57
N VAL A 92 -3.64 -1.77 -1.29
CA VAL A 92 -4.66 -2.58 -0.63
C VAL A 92 -5.83 -1.68 -0.27
N ALA A 93 -7.03 -2.07 -0.65
CA ALA A 93 -8.25 -1.38 -0.28
C ALA A 93 -9.12 -2.25 0.60
N PHE A 94 -9.84 -1.62 1.50
CA PHE A 94 -10.84 -2.28 2.35
C PHE A 94 -12.07 -1.41 2.49
N SER A 95 -13.22 -2.05 2.69
CA SER A 95 -14.45 -1.35 3.03
C SER A 95 -15.19 -2.10 4.13
N VAL A 96 -15.76 -1.35 5.06
CA VAL A 96 -16.52 -1.88 6.20
C VAL A 96 -17.82 -1.11 6.28
N ASN A 97 -18.94 -1.81 6.27
CA ASN A 97 -20.23 -1.18 6.53
C ASN A 97 -20.27 -0.67 7.97
N GLN A 98 -21.00 0.41 8.23
CA GLN A 98 -21.06 1.04 9.56
C GLN A 98 -21.42 0.11 10.71
N ASN A 99 -22.19 -0.93 10.42
CA ASN A 99 -22.66 -1.89 11.42
C ASN A 99 -21.82 -3.17 11.49
N GLN A 100 -20.71 -3.22 10.77
CA GLN A 100 -19.80 -4.36 10.76
C GLN A 100 -18.58 -4.09 11.62
N ASP A 101 -18.04 -5.14 12.19
CA ASP A 101 -16.72 -5.12 12.79
C ASP A 101 -15.65 -4.97 11.71
N TRP A 102 -14.60 -4.23 12.01
CA TRP A 102 -13.46 -4.03 11.12
C TRP A 102 -12.74 -5.34 10.79
N GLU A 103 -12.76 -6.29 11.69
CA GLU A 103 -12.20 -7.63 11.49
C GLU A 103 -12.93 -8.43 10.43
N GLN A 104 -14.15 -8.03 10.07
CA GLN A 104 -14.94 -8.66 9.02
C GLN A 104 -14.70 -8.08 7.63
N SER A 105 -13.72 -7.18 7.48
CA SER A 105 -13.38 -6.62 6.17
C SER A 105 -12.56 -7.60 5.34
N ASP A 106 -12.88 -7.68 4.06
CA ASP A 106 -12.10 -8.42 3.06
C ASP A 106 -11.17 -7.46 2.31
N PRO A 107 -9.86 -7.42 2.63
CA PRO A 107 -8.92 -6.58 1.91
C PRO A 107 -8.79 -7.01 0.45
N SER A 108 -8.81 -6.04 -0.43
CA SER A 108 -8.67 -6.24 -1.87
C SER A 108 -7.35 -5.67 -2.38
N TRP A 109 -6.56 -6.49 -3.05
CA TRP A 109 -5.37 -6.02 -3.77
C TRP A 109 -5.80 -5.27 -5.03
N ARG A 110 -5.75 -3.96 -4.98
CA ARG A 110 -6.08 -3.07 -6.11
C ARG A 110 -4.93 -2.94 -7.08
N GLU A 111 -3.72 -2.83 -6.53
CA GLU A 111 -2.49 -2.81 -7.30
C GLU A 111 -1.46 -3.73 -6.67
N MET A 112 -0.70 -4.41 -7.50
CA MET A 112 0.50 -5.15 -7.15
C MET A 112 1.33 -5.28 -8.42
N ASN A 113 2.37 -4.47 -8.53
CA ASN A 113 3.16 -4.40 -9.74
C ASN A 113 4.63 -4.07 -9.46
N VAL A 114 5.45 -4.43 -10.42
CA VAL A 114 6.85 -4.02 -10.49
C VAL A 114 7.01 -3.11 -11.69
N VAL A 115 7.68 -2.00 -11.48
CA VAL A 115 8.01 -1.02 -12.52
C VAL A 115 9.51 -0.99 -12.70
N ALA A 116 9.98 -1.07 -13.93
CA ALA A 116 11.34 -0.83 -14.32
C ALA A 116 11.43 0.51 -15.06
N ASP A 117 12.18 1.45 -14.50
CA ASP A 117 12.42 2.78 -15.06
C ASP A 117 13.82 2.84 -15.71
N LYS A 118 13.97 3.66 -16.75
CA LYS A 118 15.23 3.89 -17.46
C LYS A 118 15.81 2.61 -18.07
N ILE A 119 14.94 1.83 -18.72
CA ILE A 119 15.32 0.54 -19.33
C ILE A 119 15.86 0.70 -20.75
N GLY A 120 15.72 1.87 -21.35
CA GLY A 120 16.13 2.13 -22.74
C GLY A 120 17.48 2.82 -22.85
N SER A 121 17.81 3.21 -24.07
CA SER A 121 19.01 3.98 -24.39
C SER A 121 18.72 4.98 -25.52
N GLY A 122 19.57 5.99 -25.68
CA GLY A 122 19.41 7.03 -26.69
C GLY A 122 18.09 7.77 -26.57
N ALA A 123 17.30 7.84 -27.62
CA ALA A 123 15.99 8.49 -27.62
C ALA A 123 14.95 7.84 -26.66
N PHE A 124 15.21 6.61 -26.22
CA PHE A 124 14.35 5.85 -25.30
C PHE A 124 14.97 5.70 -23.91
N ALA A 125 15.93 6.54 -23.56
CA ALA A 125 16.64 6.44 -22.26
C ALA A 125 15.70 6.43 -21.05
N ASP A 126 14.57 7.14 -21.13
CA ASP A 126 13.57 7.23 -20.07
C ASP A 126 12.41 6.21 -20.23
N ALA A 127 12.60 5.20 -21.07
CA ALA A 127 11.59 4.17 -21.25
C ALA A 127 11.28 3.46 -19.95
N ARG A 128 10.01 3.17 -19.76
CA ARG A 128 9.44 2.50 -18.58
C ARG A 128 8.67 1.26 -19.00
N ALA A 129 8.87 0.18 -18.28
CA ALA A 129 8.03 -1.02 -18.38
C ALA A 129 7.47 -1.40 -17.01
N TRP A 130 6.37 -2.10 -17.00
CA TRP A 130 5.77 -2.62 -15.78
C TRP A 130 5.12 -3.97 -16.01
N VAL A 131 5.00 -4.74 -14.96
CA VAL A 131 4.32 -6.03 -14.94
C VAL A 131 3.53 -6.16 -13.65
N GLY A 132 2.34 -6.74 -13.76
CA GLY A 132 1.43 -6.95 -12.65
C GLY A 132 0.12 -6.16 -12.79
N LYS A 133 -0.63 -6.07 -11.71
CA LYS A 133 -1.91 -5.38 -11.64
C LYS A 133 -1.71 -3.93 -11.24
N ARG A 134 -2.21 -3.00 -12.04
CA ARG A 134 -2.22 -1.56 -11.70
C ARG A 134 -3.38 -0.85 -12.36
N TYR A 135 -3.75 0.29 -11.80
CA TYR A 135 -4.55 1.26 -12.53
C TYR A 135 -3.68 1.95 -13.58
N TYR A 136 -4.17 1.99 -14.80
CA TYR A 136 -3.51 2.67 -15.90
C TYR A 136 -4.45 3.73 -16.45
N ASP A 137 -3.97 4.96 -16.51
CA ASP A 137 -4.69 6.14 -17.05
C ASP A 137 -6.11 6.30 -16.45
N ARG A 138 -6.23 5.97 -15.15
CA ARG A 138 -7.49 6.18 -14.43
C ARG A 138 -7.69 7.66 -14.17
N GLN A 139 -8.79 8.18 -14.66
CA GLN A 139 -9.23 9.51 -14.36
C GLN A 139 -10.40 9.46 -13.38
N ASP A 140 -10.26 10.14 -12.25
CA ASP A 140 -11.36 10.32 -11.32
C ASP A 140 -12.18 11.55 -11.79
N VAL A 141 -13.36 11.29 -12.31
CA VAL A 141 -14.30 12.33 -12.68
C VAL A 141 -15.21 12.57 -11.48
N HIS A 142 -15.00 13.69 -10.81
CA HIS A 142 -15.91 14.13 -9.75
C HIS A 142 -17.02 14.95 -10.39
N ILE A 143 -18.26 14.53 -10.19
CA ILE A 143 -19.43 15.33 -10.54
C ILE A 143 -19.66 16.27 -9.34
N THR A 144 -19.35 17.52 -9.53
CA THR A 144 -19.63 18.61 -8.58
C THR A 144 -20.91 19.32 -8.95
#